data_8efa19631ac170f0975d94f91c59a2f4
#
_entry.id   8efa19631ac170f0975d94f91c59a2f4
#
_cell.length_a   1.000
_cell.length_b   1.000
_cell.length_c   1.000
_cell.angle_alpha   90.00
_cell.angle_beta   90.00
_cell.angle_gamma   90.00
#
_symmetry.space_group_name_H-M   'P 1'
#
loop_
_entity.id
_entity.type
_entity.pdbx_description
1 polymer ?
#
loop_
_entity_poly.entity_id
_entity_poly.type
_entity_poly.pdbx_seq_one_letter_code
_entity_poly.pdbx_strand_id
1 'polypeptide(L)' 'MPMTSKKMVKYLKKNGFIQVSQNGSHAKMKNNKTGRITIVPIHAKDLKIGTELAILKQAGLK' A
#
# COMPACT_ATOMS: atom_id res chain seq x y z
N MET A 1 -15.71 -5.68 -0.14
CA MET A 1 -14.97 -6.50 0.82
C MET A 1 -13.68 -5.80 1.22
N PRO A 2 -13.28 -5.86 2.49
CA PRO A 2 -12.03 -5.23 2.88
C PRO A 2 -10.83 -5.94 2.26
N MET A 3 -9.83 -5.17 1.89
CA MET A 3 -8.60 -5.73 1.36
C MET A 3 -7.72 -6.24 2.49
N THR A 4 -7.02 -7.35 2.24
CA THR A 4 -5.94 -7.78 3.12
C THR A 4 -4.67 -6.99 2.78
N SER A 5 -3.71 -6.98 3.70
CA SER A 5 -2.40 -6.36 3.43
C SER A 5 -1.77 -6.94 2.16
N LYS A 6 -1.85 -8.25 2.02
CA LYS A 6 -1.32 -8.97 0.86
C LYS A 6 -1.93 -8.48 -0.44
N LYS A 7 -3.24 -8.32 -0.47
CA LYS A 7 -3.95 -7.83 -1.65
C LYS A 7 -3.59 -6.39 -1.95
N MET A 8 -3.46 -5.56 -0.92
CA MET A 8 -3.09 -4.16 -1.10
C MET A 8 -1.70 -4.05 -1.72
N VAL A 9 -0.71 -4.78 -1.20
CA VAL A 9 0.64 -4.78 -1.75
C VAL A 9 0.63 -5.25 -3.20
N LYS A 10 -0.10 -6.31 -3.50
CA LYS A 10 -0.23 -6.84 -4.85
C LYS A 10 -0.85 -5.81 -5.80
N TYR A 11 -1.89 -5.14 -5.35
CA TYR A 11 -2.57 -4.10 -6.11
C TYR A 11 -1.63 -2.93 -6.40
N LEU A 12 -0.88 -2.48 -5.40
CA LEU A 12 0.08 -1.40 -5.58
C LEU A 12 1.19 -1.78 -6.56
N LYS A 13 1.71 -3.00 -6.47
CA LYS A 13 2.72 -3.49 -7.42
C LYS A 13 2.19 -3.51 -8.84
N LYS A 14 0.93 -3.87 -9.01
CA LYS A 14 0.27 -3.89 -10.30
C LYS A 14 0.15 -2.48 -10.89
N ASN A 15 0.14 -1.46 -10.04
CA ASN A 15 0.03 -0.06 -10.43
C ASN A 15 1.37 0.68 -10.42
N GLY A 16 2.47 -0.06 -10.48
CA GLY A 16 3.80 0.52 -10.65
C GLY A 16 4.55 0.80 -9.35
N PHE A 17 4.03 0.36 -8.21
CA PHE A 17 4.71 0.52 -6.94
C PHE A 17 5.66 -0.64 -6.69
N ILE A 18 6.79 -0.33 -6.03
CA ILE A 18 7.74 -1.35 -5.56
C ILE A 18 7.95 -1.17 -4.08
N GLN A 19 8.26 -2.26 -3.39
CA GLN A 19 8.59 -2.19 -1.97
C GLN A 19 10.05 -1.78 -1.83
N VAL A 20 10.27 -0.59 -1.29
CA VAL A 20 11.62 -0.03 -1.16
C VAL A 20 12.23 -0.26 0.22
N SER A 21 11.40 -0.52 1.23
CA SER A 21 11.89 -0.86 2.56
C SER A 21 10.78 -1.48 3.39
N GLN A 22 11.16 -2.07 4.51
CA GLN A 22 10.23 -2.60 5.49
C GLN A 22 10.74 -2.22 6.87
N ASN A 23 9.89 -1.61 7.66
CA ASN A 23 10.21 -1.23 9.02
C ASN A 23 9.21 -1.90 9.95
N GLY A 24 9.63 -2.99 10.59
CA GLY A 24 8.74 -3.79 11.44
C GLY A 24 7.59 -4.36 10.62
N SER A 25 6.38 -4.00 10.99
CA SER A 25 5.16 -4.47 10.35
C SER A 25 4.64 -3.54 9.26
N HIS A 26 5.45 -2.57 8.83
CA HIS A 26 5.06 -1.62 7.80
C HIS A 26 5.97 -1.72 6.59
N ALA A 27 5.39 -1.82 5.40
CA ALA A 27 6.12 -1.85 4.14
C ALA A 27 5.99 -0.49 3.45
N LYS A 28 7.12 0.07 3.04
CA LYS A 28 7.15 1.32 2.30
C LYS A 28 7.13 1.01 0.80
N MET A 29 6.10 1.51 0.13
CA MET A 29 5.92 1.31 -1.31
C MET A 29 6.13 2.63 -2.02
N LYS A 30 6.85 2.61 -3.12
CA LYS A 30 7.14 3.80 -3.90
C LYS A 30 6.88 3.56 -5.38
N ASN A 31 6.26 4.55 -6.02
CA ASN A 31 6.08 4.56 -7.48
C ASN A 31 7.15 5.46 -8.09
N ASN A 32 8.08 4.87 -8.83
CA ASN A 32 9.18 5.61 -9.44
C ASN A 32 8.72 6.55 -10.57
N LYS A 33 7.57 6.30 -11.15
CA LYS A 33 7.04 7.16 -12.22
C LYS A 33 6.44 8.44 -11.67
N THR A 34 5.71 8.35 -10.56
CA THR A 34 5.01 9.50 -9.98
C THR A 34 5.74 10.08 -8.78
N GLY A 35 6.67 9.34 -8.20
CA GLY A 35 7.35 9.71 -6.96
C GLY A 35 6.49 9.54 -5.71
N ARG A 36 5.30 9.01 -5.83
CA ARG A 36 4.41 8.83 -4.69
C ARG A 36 4.87 7.69 -3.80
N ILE A 37 4.67 7.88 -2.50
CA ILE A 37 5.06 6.92 -1.48
C ILE A 37 3.85 6.64 -0.59
N THR A 38 3.67 5.37 -0.24
CA THR A 38 2.64 4.99 0.72
C THR A 38 3.18 3.89 1.64
N ILE A 39 2.61 3.80 2.84
CA ILE A 39 3.00 2.82 3.84
C ILE A 39 1.85 1.85 4.03
N VAL A 40 2.14 0.56 3.95
CA VAL A 40 1.13 -0.49 4.10
C VAL A 40 1.47 -1.36 5.31
N PRO A 41 0.53 -1.54 6.26
CA PRO A 41 0.74 -2.50 7.34
C PRO A 41 0.70 -3.93 6.77
N ILE A 42 1.74 -4.72 7.01
CA ILE A 42 1.90 -6.02 6.33
C ILE A 42 1.31 -7.21 7.07
N HIS A 43 0.90 -7.03 8.31
CA HIS A 43 0.33 -8.12 9.10
C HIS A 43 -1.18 -8.02 9.30
N ALA A 44 -1.83 -7.09 8.63
CA ALA A 44 -3.28 -6.93 8.75
C ALA A 44 -4.00 -7.96 7.89
N LYS A 45 -4.87 -8.75 8.50
CA LYS A 45 -5.74 -9.67 7.77
C LYS A 45 -6.75 -8.90 6.94
N ASP A 46 -7.32 -7.86 7.55
CA ASP A 46 -8.28 -6.97 6.89
C ASP A 46 -7.87 -5.54 7.18
N LEU A 47 -7.67 -4.75 6.13
CA LEU A 47 -7.42 -3.33 6.29
C LEU A 47 -8.75 -2.63 6.59
N LYS A 48 -8.74 -1.75 7.58
CA LYS A 48 -9.90 -0.91 7.82
C LYS A 48 -10.14 -0.01 6.61
N ILE A 49 -11.41 0.28 6.32
CA ILE A 49 -11.76 1.10 5.15
C ILE A 49 -11.02 2.43 5.15
N GLY A 50 -10.93 3.09 6.30
CA GLY A 50 -10.19 4.35 6.41
C GLY A 50 -8.71 4.21 6.05
N THR A 51 -8.08 3.14 6.51
CA THR A 51 -6.67 2.84 6.20
C THR A 51 -6.50 2.53 4.72
N GLU A 52 -7.38 1.71 4.16
CA GLU A 52 -7.35 1.37 2.75
C GLU A 52 -7.47 2.62 1.89
N LEU A 53 -8.43 3.47 2.18
CA LEU A 53 -8.64 4.71 1.43
C LEU A 53 -7.45 5.66 1.55
N ALA A 54 -6.85 5.76 2.75
CA ALA A 54 -5.68 6.59 2.96
C ALA A 54 -4.50 6.12 2.12
N ILE A 55 -4.27 4.81 2.07
CA ILE A 55 -3.21 4.22 1.25
C ILE A 55 -3.44 4.54 -0.23
N LEU A 56 -4.66 4.32 -0.71
CA LEU A 56 -4.99 4.56 -2.11
C LEU A 56 -4.89 6.04 -2.48
N LYS A 57 -5.28 6.92 -1.57
CA LYS A 57 -5.13 8.36 -1.77
C LYS A 57 -3.67 8.78 -1.85
N GLN A 58 -2.84 8.28 -0.94
CA GLN A 58 -1.40 8.55 -0.95
C GLN A 58 -0.77 8.02 -2.23
N ALA A 59 -1.26 6.91 -2.72
CA ALA A 59 -0.76 6.29 -3.95
C ALA A 59 -1.26 7.00 -5.21
N GLY A 60 -2.21 7.90 -5.09
CA GLY A 60 -2.81 8.58 -6.24
C GLY A 60 -3.76 7.70 -7.04
N LEU A 61 -4.24 6.61 -6.43
CA LEU A 61 -5.13 5.67 -7.11
C LEU A 61 -6.61 5.93 -6.78
N LYS A 62 -6.86 6.95 -5.96
CA LYS A 62 -8.23 7.27 -5.61
C LYS A 62 -8.40 8.75 -5.30
#